data_f29497fc2930c9f1bb5c68fd194e1369
#
_entry.id   f29497fc2930c9f1bb5c68fd194e1369
#
_cell.length_a   1.000
_cell.length_b   1.000
_cell.length_c   1.000
_cell.angle_alpha   90.00
_cell.angle_beta   90.00
_cell.angle_gamma   90.00
#
_symmetry.space_group_name_H-M   'P 1'
#
loop_
_entity.id
_entity.type
_entity.pdbx_description
1 polymer ?
#
loop_
_entity_poly.entity_id
_entity_poly.type
_entity_poly.pdbx_seq_one_letter_code
_entity_poly.pdbx_strand_id
1 'polypeptide(L)'
;MQGLWRSVKCPVNIGGLDIPENKSAMVRFGAANRDPRVFENPDVFDITRANAKNHVAFGFGVHFCLGAALARQQMATAFNLLLDRVSHVELAGPMELPIHEPSFFLRPMRELNLVVKGA
;
A
#
# COMPACT_ATOMS: atom_id res chain seq x y z
N MET A 1 0.78 -4.61 -2.08
CA MET A 1 -0.28 -5.23 -2.91
C MET A 1 -1.35 -4.21 -3.22
N GLN A 2 -1.81 -4.11 -4.48
CA GLN A 2 -2.79 -3.08 -4.88
C GLN A 2 -4.24 -3.58 -4.82
N GLY A 3 -4.46 -4.88 -4.83
CA GLY A 3 -5.80 -5.45 -4.72
C GLY A 3 -5.83 -6.96 -4.76
N LEU A 4 -6.98 -7.52 -4.48
CA LEU A 4 -7.26 -8.96 -4.52
C LEU A 4 -8.63 -9.22 -5.12
N TRP A 5 -8.77 -10.35 -5.81
CA TRP A 5 -10.03 -10.83 -6.34
C TRP A 5 -10.89 -11.47 -5.26
N ARG A 6 -12.21 -11.33 -5.42
CA ARG A 6 -13.25 -11.99 -4.63
C ARG A 6 -14.30 -12.56 -5.56
N SER A 7 -14.76 -13.78 -5.28
CA SER A 7 -15.94 -14.34 -5.92
C SER A 7 -17.19 -13.88 -5.18
N VAL A 8 -18.14 -13.35 -5.89
CA VAL A 8 -19.44 -12.94 -5.34
C VAL A 8 -20.31 -14.20 -5.17
N LYS A 9 -20.61 -14.54 -3.93
CA LYS A 9 -21.34 -15.79 -3.59
C LYS A 9 -22.86 -15.63 -3.54
N CYS A 10 -23.33 -14.41 -3.38
CA CYS A 10 -24.73 -14.04 -3.46
C CYS A 10 -24.83 -12.62 -4.01
N PRO A 11 -25.96 -12.25 -4.63
CA PRO A 11 -26.15 -10.88 -5.11
C PRO A 11 -25.94 -9.88 -3.98
N VAL A 12 -25.25 -8.78 -4.26
CA VAL A 12 -24.93 -7.75 -3.27
C VAL A 12 -25.00 -6.37 -3.90
N ASN A 13 -25.55 -5.40 -3.16
CA ASN A 13 -25.50 -3.99 -3.55
C ASN A 13 -24.35 -3.30 -2.79
N ILE A 14 -23.45 -2.68 -3.52
CA ILE A 14 -22.33 -1.91 -2.96
C ILE A 14 -22.34 -0.51 -3.56
N GLY A 15 -22.62 0.48 -2.73
CA GLY A 15 -22.63 1.88 -3.15
C GLY A 15 -23.63 2.20 -4.26
N GLY A 16 -24.78 1.52 -4.31
CA GLY A 16 -25.81 1.67 -5.35
C GLY A 16 -25.58 0.80 -6.59
N LEU A 17 -24.48 0.05 -6.65
CA LEU A 17 -24.19 -0.89 -7.74
C LEU A 17 -24.62 -2.31 -7.36
N ASP A 18 -25.51 -2.91 -8.13
CA ASP A 18 -25.89 -4.33 -7.97
C ASP A 18 -24.87 -5.25 -8.63
N ILE A 19 -24.28 -6.13 -7.84
CA ILE A 19 -23.29 -7.10 -8.30
C ILE A 19 -23.95 -8.49 -8.23
N PRO A 20 -24.18 -9.16 -9.37
CA PRO A 20 -24.79 -10.49 -9.40
C PRO A 20 -23.88 -11.56 -8.78
N GLU A 21 -24.50 -12.64 -8.35
CA GLU A 21 -23.81 -13.87 -7.97
C GLU A 21 -22.91 -14.39 -9.09
N ASN A 22 -21.88 -15.14 -8.70
CA ASN A 22 -20.90 -15.78 -9.60
C ASN A 22 -20.07 -14.80 -10.44
N LYS A 23 -20.03 -13.51 -10.08
CA LYS A 23 -19.11 -12.54 -10.65
C LYS A 23 -17.82 -12.45 -9.82
N SER A 24 -16.76 -12.00 -10.48
CA SER A 24 -15.50 -11.66 -9.82
C SER A 24 -15.46 -10.15 -9.55
N ALA A 25 -15.15 -9.79 -8.32
CA ALA A 25 -14.92 -8.40 -7.91
C ALA A 25 -13.46 -8.23 -7.49
N MET A 26 -12.85 -7.12 -7.87
CA MET A 26 -11.51 -6.78 -7.42
C MET A 26 -11.56 -5.71 -6.33
N VAL A 27 -11.16 -6.07 -5.12
CA VAL A 27 -10.99 -5.11 -4.01
C VAL A 27 -9.67 -4.38 -4.21
N ARG A 28 -9.74 -3.06 -4.43
CA ARG A 28 -8.56 -2.22 -4.71
C ARG A 28 -8.08 -1.51 -3.44
N PHE A 29 -7.14 -2.12 -2.71
CA PHE A 29 -6.59 -1.54 -1.46
C PHE A 29 -5.88 -0.20 -1.68
N GLY A 30 -5.18 -0.07 -2.81
CA GLY A 30 -4.51 1.18 -3.16
C GLY A 30 -5.49 2.35 -3.35
N ALA A 31 -6.67 2.09 -3.93
CA ALA A 31 -7.72 3.10 -4.06
C ALA A 31 -8.39 3.38 -2.71
N ALA A 32 -8.69 2.33 -1.94
CA ALA A 32 -9.30 2.49 -0.62
C ALA A 32 -8.41 3.30 0.35
N ASN A 33 -7.10 3.14 0.29
CA ASN A 33 -6.15 3.92 1.09
C ASN A 33 -5.99 5.37 0.61
N ARG A 34 -6.63 5.74 -0.48
CA ARG A 34 -6.69 7.10 -1.04
C ARG A 34 -8.12 7.61 -1.18
N ASP A 35 -9.06 7.03 -0.45
CA ASP A 35 -10.44 7.51 -0.44
C ASP A 35 -10.54 8.83 0.35
N PRO A 36 -10.89 9.97 -0.30
CA PRO A 36 -10.96 11.28 0.37
C PRO A 36 -12.06 11.34 1.43
N ARG A 37 -13.02 10.43 1.42
CA ARG A 37 -14.05 10.31 2.46
C ARG A 37 -13.49 9.77 3.77
N VAL A 38 -12.33 9.12 3.73
CA VAL A 38 -11.65 8.52 4.89
C VAL A 38 -10.36 9.26 5.21
N PHE A 39 -9.58 9.63 4.19
CA PHE A 39 -8.27 10.26 4.35
C PHE A 39 -8.28 11.66 3.73
N GLU A 40 -8.21 12.68 4.54
CA GLU A 40 -8.05 14.03 4.07
C GLU A 40 -6.74 14.19 3.29
N ASN A 41 -6.74 14.90 2.16
CA ASN A 41 -5.57 15.08 1.28
C ASN A 41 -4.84 13.74 1.01
N PRO A 42 -5.52 12.72 0.41
CA PRO A 42 -5.03 11.35 0.36
C PRO A 42 -3.77 11.15 -0.48
N ASP A 43 -3.42 12.11 -1.32
CA ASP A 43 -2.22 12.08 -2.17
C ASP A 43 -0.98 12.63 -1.46
N VAL A 44 -1.15 13.28 -0.30
CA VAL A 44 -0.05 13.76 0.53
C VAL A 44 0.46 12.62 1.42
N PHE A 45 1.78 12.38 1.35
CA PHE A 45 2.45 11.46 2.26
C PHE A 45 2.67 12.17 3.61
N ASP A 46 1.81 11.86 4.59
CA ASP A 46 1.81 12.48 5.91
C ASP A 46 1.96 11.41 7.00
N ILE A 47 3.14 11.35 7.62
CA ILE A 47 3.46 10.42 8.71
C ILE A 47 2.77 10.80 10.03
N THR A 48 2.24 12.01 10.15
CA THR A 48 1.57 12.51 11.36
C THR A 48 0.06 12.33 11.32
N ARG A 49 -0.47 11.79 10.23
CA ARG A 49 -1.90 11.59 10.02
C ARG A 49 -2.54 10.79 11.15
N ALA A 50 -3.50 11.40 11.84
CA ALA A 50 -4.13 10.82 13.03
C ALA A 50 -4.83 9.46 12.76
N ASN A 51 -5.37 9.30 11.55
CA ASN A 51 -6.07 8.07 11.11
C ASN A 51 -5.21 7.15 10.23
N ALA A 52 -3.88 7.31 10.23
CA ALA A 52 -2.98 6.45 9.44
C ALA A 52 -3.20 4.95 9.66
N LYS A 53 -3.54 4.55 10.90
CA LYS A 53 -3.83 3.16 11.27
C LYS A 53 -5.08 2.56 10.59
N ASN A 54 -5.95 3.37 10.00
CA ASN A 54 -7.17 2.92 9.32
C ASN A 54 -6.89 2.38 7.91
N HIS A 55 -5.63 2.36 7.47
CA HIS A 55 -5.27 1.81 6.18
C HIS A 55 -5.62 0.32 6.05
N VAL A 56 -6.00 -0.10 4.86
CA VAL A 56 -6.30 -1.49 4.52
C VAL A 56 -5.19 -2.17 3.72
N ALA A 57 -3.93 -1.73 3.86
CA ALA A 57 -2.79 -2.30 3.13
C ALA A 57 -2.55 -3.79 3.45
N PHE A 58 -2.95 -4.25 4.63
CA PHE A 58 -2.93 -5.65 5.04
C PHE A 58 -4.27 -6.37 4.85
N GLY A 59 -5.21 -5.78 4.12
CA GLY A 59 -6.57 -6.29 3.98
C GLY A 59 -7.43 -5.98 5.21
N PHE A 60 -8.58 -6.66 5.29
CA PHE A 60 -9.55 -6.50 6.37
C PHE A 60 -10.37 -7.79 6.58
N GLY A 61 -10.95 -7.96 7.79
CA GLY A 61 -11.83 -9.08 8.12
C GLY A 61 -11.08 -10.41 8.24
N VAL A 62 -11.77 -11.52 7.94
CA VAL A 62 -11.26 -12.89 8.09
C VAL A 62 -10.02 -13.20 7.24
N HIS A 63 -9.77 -12.42 6.21
CA HIS A 63 -8.59 -12.51 5.36
C HIS A 63 -7.53 -11.44 5.67
N PHE A 64 -7.58 -10.83 6.85
CA PHE A 64 -6.50 -9.94 7.29
C PHE A 64 -5.16 -10.68 7.20
N CYS A 65 -4.12 -9.98 6.74
CA CYS A 65 -2.81 -10.58 6.47
C CYS A 65 -2.25 -11.27 7.71
N LEU A 66 -2.03 -12.57 7.63
CA LEU A 66 -1.42 -13.38 8.71
C LEU A 66 -0.04 -12.87 9.09
N GLY A 67 0.74 -12.42 8.08
CA GLY A 67 2.09 -11.93 8.27
C GLY A 67 2.20 -10.45 8.68
N ALA A 68 1.09 -9.75 8.99
CA ALA A 68 1.12 -8.31 9.23
C ALA A 68 2.02 -7.90 10.41
N ALA A 69 2.04 -8.70 11.50
CA ALA A 69 2.90 -8.46 12.65
C ALA A 69 4.38 -8.63 12.27
N LEU A 70 4.71 -9.73 11.59
CA LEU A 70 6.07 -10.00 11.12
C LEU A 70 6.56 -8.92 10.15
N ALA A 71 5.74 -8.52 9.19
CA ALA A 71 6.09 -7.48 8.23
C ALA A 71 6.39 -6.14 8.92
N ARG A 72 5.57 -5.73 9.90
CA ARG A 72 5.83 -4.53 10.70
C ARG A 72 7.13 -4.60 11.48
N GLN A 73 7.41 -5.75 12.10
CA GLN A 73 8.65 -5.95 12.83
C GLN A 73 9.86 -5.91 11.90
N GLN A 74 9.80 -6.58 10.75
CA GLN A 74 10.87 -6.55 9.76
C GLN A 74 11.13 -5.13 9.26
N MET A 75 10.08 -4.37 8.93
CA MET A 75 10.22 -2.98 8.50
C MET A 75 10.85 -2.11 9.60
N ALA A 76 10.36 -2.19 10.82
CA ALA A 76 10.92 -1.42 11.94
C ALA A 76 12.41 -1.75 12.16
N THR A 77 12.77 -3.04 12.16
CA THR A 77 14.17 -3.47 12.31
C THR A 77 15.04 -2.97 11.16
N ALA A 78 14.57 -3.13 9.92
CA ALA A 78 15.34 -2.72 8.74
C ALA A 78 15.57 -1.21 8.70
N PHE A 79 14.53 -0.41 8.97
CA PHE A 79 14.65 1.05 8.99
C PHE A 79 15.53 1.54 10.15
N ASN A 80 15.41 0.98 11.33
CA ASN A 80 16.28 1.35 12.45
C ASN A 80 17.76 1.06 12.12
N LEU A 81 18.05 -0.14 11.62
CA LEU A 81 19.42 -0.49 11.21
C LEU A 81 19.96 0.37 10.06
N LEU A 82 19.08 0.79 9.14
CA LEU A 82 19.45 1.70 8.08
C LEU A 82 19.79 3.09 8.64
N LEU A 83 18.91 3.64 9.48
CA LEU A 83 19.08 4.97 10.07
C LEU A 83 20.29 5.07 11.01
N ASP A 84 20.64 3.97 11.68
CA ASP A 84 21.86 3.90 12.51
C ASP A 84 23.17 3.95 11.68
N ARG A 85 23.10 3.64 10.40
CA ARG A 85 24.27 3.52 9.50
C ARG A 85 24.34 4.59 8.42
N VAL A 86 23.29 5.36 8.26
CA VAL A 86 23.12 6.29 7.15
C VAL A 86 22.78 7.66 7.69
N SER A 87 23.65 8.64 7.41
CA SER A 87 23.43 10.03 7.80
C SER A 87 22.62 10.82 6.78
N HIS A 88 22.58 10.36 5.52
CA HIS A 88 21.88 11.06 4.45
C HIS A 88 21.46 10.11 3.33
N VAL A 89 20.25 10.32 2.83
CA VAL A 89 19.68 9.61 1.67
C VAL A 89 19.02 10.63 0.76
N GLU A 90 19.35 10.59 -0.52
CA GLU A 90 18.70 11.40 -1.54
C GLU A 90 18.54 10.62 -2.85
N LEU A 91 17.69 11.09 -3.74
CA LEU A 91 17.57 10.51 -5.09
C LEU A 91 18.84 10.78 -5.89
N ALA A 92 19.33 9.78 -6.63
CA ALA A 92 20.55 9.88 -7.44
C ALA A 92 20.40 10.73 -8.73
N GLY A 93 19.26 11.34 -8.93
CA GLY A 93 18.98 12.19 -10.10
C GLY A 93 17.64 12.90 -9.98
N PRO A 94 17.18 13.58 -11.03
CA PRO A 94 15.88 14.23 -11.03
C PRO A 94 14.78 13.19 -10.78
N MET A 95 13.75 13.60 -10.04
CA MET A 95 12.60 12.73 -9.75
C MET A 95 11.79 12.53 -11.05
N GLU A 96 12.06 11.42 -11.72
CA GLU A 96 11.21 10.92 -12.78
C GLU A 96 10.06 10.08 -12.21
N LEU A 97 8.97 9.97 -12.96
CA LEU A 97 7.90 9.05 -12.56
C LEU A 97 8.44 7.62 -12.55
N PRO A 98 8.28 6.90 -11.43
CA PRO A 98 8.85 5.57 -11.32
C PRO A 98 8.26 4.61 -12.35
N ILE A 99 9.13 3.90 -13.06
CA ILE A 99 8.73 2.81 -13.96
C ILE A 99 8.37 1.59 -13.11
N HIS A 100 7.17 1.10 -13.28
CA HIS A 100 6.68 -0.07 -12.58
C HIS A 100 6.72 -1.32 -13.45
N GLU A 101 7.00 -2.47 -12.84
CA GLU A 101 6.82 -3.75 -13.50
C GLU A 101 5.33 -4.03 -13.75
N PRO A 102 4.98 -4.60 -14.92
CA PRO A 102 3.61 -4.97 -15.22
C PRO A 102 3.08 -5.99 -14.20
N SER A 103 2.06 -5.61 -13.44
CA SER A 103 1.39 -6.52 -12.52
C SER A 103 -0.01 -6.01 -12.18
N PHE A 104 -1.00 -6.91 -12.15
CA PHE A 104 -2.34 -6.61 -11.67
C PHE A 104 -2.43 -6.45 -10.15
N PHE A 105 -1.54 -7.10 -9.41
CA PHE A 105 -1.63 -7.21 -7.95
C PHE A 105 -0.60 -6.36 -7.22
N LEU A 106 0.58 -6.22 -7.82
CA LEU A 106 1.69 -5.50 -7.25
C LEU A 106 1.94 -4.22 -8.04
N ARG A 107 2.71 -3.34 -7.47
CA ARG A 107 3.23 -2.17 -8.17
C ARG A 107 4.70 -1.95 -7.76
N PRO A 108 5.55 -2.95 -8.01
CA PRO A 108 6.96 -2.79 -7.71
C PRO A 108 7.59 -1.80 -8.69
N MET A 109 8.45 -0.95 -8.17
CA MET A 109 9.34 -0.15 -9.03
C MET A 109 10.44 -1.07 -9.57
N ARG A 110 10.89 -0.82 -10.80
CA ARG A 110 12.03 -1.53 -11.39
C ARG A 110 13.31 -1.25 -10.63
N GLU A 111 13.50 0.01 -10.31
CA GLU A 111 14.70 0.50 -9.63
C GLU A 111 14.38 1.74 -8.82
N LEU A 112 15.20 2.00 -7.84
CA LEU A 112 15.23 3.23 -7.07
C LEU A 112 16.69 3.57 -6.80
N ASN A 113 17.23 4.51 -7.58
CA ASN A 113 18.62 4.92 -7.49
C ASN A 113 18.78 5.99 -6.39
N LEU A 114 19.57 5.68 -5.38
CA LEU A 114 19.78 6.54 -4.22
C LEU A 114 21.27 6.84 -4.03
N VAL A 115 21.55 8.07 -3.62
CA VAL A 115 22.85 8.44 -3.05
C VAL A 115 22.73 8.30 -1.52
N VAL A 116 23.63 7.53 -0.94
CA VAL A 116 23.63 7.23 0.49
C VAL A 116 24.99 7.61 1.08
N LYS A 117 24.98 8.36 2.20
CA LYS A 117 26.18 8.65 2.96
C LYS A 117 26.15 7.90 4.29
N GLY A 118 27.26 7.29 4.64
CA GLY A 118 27.41 6.63 5.95
C GLY A 118 27.35 7.63 7.12
N ALA A 119 26.96 7.14 8.28
CA ALA A 119 26.99 7.91 9.52
C ALA A 119 28.42 8.01 10.08
#